data_b1e2181dea3531ad186723addabbc199
#
_entry.id   b1e2181dea3531ad186723addabbc199
#
_cell.length_a   1.000
_cell.length_b   1.000
_cell.length_c   1.000
_cell.angle_alpha   90.00
_cell.angle_beta   90.00
_cell.angle_gamma   90.00
#
_symmetry.space_group_name_H-M   'P 1'
#
loop_
_entity.id
_entity.type
_entity.pdbx_description
1 polymer ?
#
loop_
_entity_poly.entity_id
_entity_poly.type
_entity_poly.pdbx_seq_one_letter_code
_entity_poly.pdbx_strand_id
1 'polypeptide(L)'
;MGQVMTIISDFITKVQATHKTGNATEHSYRSAFEALFAALDPEIAALNEPKRVKCGAPDFIVSKGDIVIGHVEAKDLHIGIRGMKDANKNQQDRYRAALSNLIYTNGLDWDFYRDGDLVASVSIADFIMGIQPRPDHYDTLENLLRDFIAQRPQTITSPKELATRMAGKANLIKDVLGNTLREDADLQTELAVQYHAFKENLIHDITAQDF
;
A
#
# COMPACT_ATOMS: atom_id res chain seq x y z
N MET A 1 22.29 -30.86 2.06
CA MET A 1 21.05 -30.55 2.77
C MET A 1 20.26 -29.59 1.87
N GLY A 2 19.17 -30.07 1.28
CA GLY A 2 18.29 -29.21 0.46
C GLY A 2 17.64 -28.19 1.37
N GLN A 3 17.80 -26.91 1.03
CA GLN A 3 17.13 -25.81 1.73
C GLN A 3 15.61 -26.00 1.53
N VAL A 4 14.87 -26.14 2.61
CA VAL A 4 13.40 -26.19 2.54
C VAL A 4 12.97 -24.83 1.97
N MET A 5 12.37 -24.85 0.77
CA MET A 5 11.85 -23.63 0.17
C MET A 5 10.65 -23.16 1.00
N THR A 6 10.78 -22.01 1.64
CA THR A 6 9.69 -21.35 2.37
C THR A 6 8.99 -20.34 1.46
N ILE A 7 7.76 -19.95 1.80
CA ILE A 7 7.01 -18.91 1.06
C ILE A 7 7.85 -17.65 0.91
N ILE A 8 8.58 -17.26 1.96
CA ILE A 8 9.42 -16.06 1.95
C ILE A 8 10.68 -16.26 1.09
N SER A 9 11.28 -17.46 1.08
CA SER A 9 12.43 -17.73 0.20
C SER A 9 12.05 -17.67 -1.28
N ASP A 10 10.86 -18.14 -1.64
CA ASP A 10 10.33 -18.03 -3.00
C ASP A 10 10.06 -16.57 -3.39
N PHE A 11 9.49 -15.80 -2.47
CA PHE A 11 9.27 -14.35 -2.67
C PHE A 11 10.60 -13.64 -2.94
N ILE A 12 11.59 -13.79 -2.07
CA ILE A 12 12.89 -13.10 -2.24
C ILE A 12 13.63 -13.54 -3.51
N THR A 13 13.48 -14.81 -3.90
CA THR A 13 14.05 -15.32 -5.15
C THR A 13 13.43 -14.63 -6.36
N LYS A 14 12.12 -14.42 -6.37
CA LYS A 14 11.42 -13.68 -7.43
C LYS A 14 11.86 -12.22 -7.46
N VAL A 15 11.95 -11.57 -6.29
CA VAL A 15 12.45 -10.19 -6.17
C VAL A 15 13.87 -10.07 -6.72
N GLN A 16 14.78 -11.00 -6.36
CA GLN A 16 16.15 -11.03 -6.89
C GLN A 16 16.19 -11.25 -8.41
N ALA A 17 15.35 -12.15 -8.94
CA ALA A 17 15.28 -12.41 -10.38
C ALA A 17 14.82 -11.16 -11.14
N THR A 18 13.78 -10.48 -10.64
CA THR A 18 13.30 -9.23 -11.21
C THR A 18 14.36 -8.13 -11.15
N HIS A 19 15.03 -7.98 -10.01
CA HIS A 19 16.10 -6.97 -9.84
C HIS A 19 17.26 -7.19 -10.82
N LYS A 20 17.65 -8.44 -11.07
CA LYS A 20 18.75 -8.79 -11.99
C LYS A 20 18.50 -8.39 -13.45
N THR A 21 17.24 -8.10 -13.83
CA THR A 21 16.95 -7.61 -15.20
C THR A 21 17.51 -6.23 -15.48
N GLY A 22 17.87 -5.47 -14.44
CA GLY A 22 18.47 -4.12 -14.54
C GLY A 22 17.50 -3.00 -14.89
N ASN A 23 16.24 -3.33 -15.30
CA ASN A 23 15.22 -2.35 -15.69
C ASN A 23 13.96 -2.42 -14.79
N ALA A 24 14.11 -3.03 -13.60
CA ALA A 24 12.99 -3.18 -12.67
C ALA A 24 12.61 -1.83 -12.04
N THR A 25 11.30 -1.56 -12.04
CA THR A 25 10.66 -0.44 -11.33
C THR A 25 9.80 -1.01 -10.22
N GLU A 26 9.25 -0.16 -9.35
CA GLU A 26 8.28 -0.54 -8.31
C GLU A 26 7.20 -1.49 -8.84
N HIS A 27 6.65 -1.19 -10.02
CA HIS A 27 5.62 -2.03 -10.66
C HIS A 27 6.08 -3.43 -11.05
N SER A 28 7.38 -3.63 -11.28
CA SER A 28 7.93 -4.92 -11.70
C SER A 28 7.86 -5.99 -10.61
N TYR A 29 7.74 -5.58 -9.35
CA TYR A 29 7.68 -6.49 -8.19
C TYR A 29 6.27 -6.90 -7.80
N ARG A 30 5.23 -6.31 -8.40
CA ARG A 30 3.82 -6.52 -8.02
C ARG A 30 3.39 -7.98 -8.07
N SER A 31 3.77 -8.71 -9.12
CA SER A 31 3.47 -10.13 -9.24
C SER A 31 4.10 -11.00 -8.15
N ALA A 32 5.25 -10.58 -7.60
CA ALA A 32 5.86 -11.28 -6.47
C ALA A 32 5.03 -11.10 -5.19
N PHE A 33 4.48 -9.92 -4.94
CA PHE A 33 3.57 -9.66 -3.82
C PHE A 33 2.26 -10.44 -3.95
N GLU A 34 1.62 -10.43 -5.12
CA GLU A 34 0.40 -11.21 -5.38
C GLU A 34 0.62 -12.69 -5.11
N ALA A 35 1.72 -13.25 -5.62
CA ALA A 35 2.09 -14.64 -5.40
C ALA A 35 2.40 -14.95 -3.92
N LEU A 36 3.01 -14.02 -3.19
CA LEU A 36 3.27 -14.15 -1.76
C LEU A 36 1.97 -14.31 -0.97
N PHE A 37 1.02 -13.40 -1.17
CA PHE A 37 -0.26 -13.45 -0.46
C PHE A 37 -1.09 -14.70 -0.83
N ALA A 38 -1.14 -15.08 -2.10
CA ALA A 38 -1.81 -16.30 -2.54
C ALA A 38 -1.18 -17.59 -1.96
N ALA A 39 0.14 -17.58 -1.73
CA ALA A 39 0.83 -18.72 -1.11
C ALA A 39 0.57 -18.83 0.41
N LEU A 40 0.29 -17.70 1.09
CA LEU A 40 -0.05 -17.69 2.52
C LEU A 40 -1.44 -18.27 2.78
N ASP A 41 -2.41 -17.92 1.97
CA ASP A 41 -3.79 -18.45 2.01
C ASP A 41 -4.40 -18.32 0.59
N PRO A 42 -4.82 -19.43 -0.06
CA PRO A 42 -5.43 -19.39 -1.41
C PRO A 42 -6.73 -18.58 -1.49
N GLU A 43 -7.40 -18.31 -0.36
CA GLU A 43 -8.60 -17.49 -0.33
C GLU A 43 -8.29 -15.99 -0.25
N ILE A 44 -7.02 -15.62 -0.10
CA ILE A 44 -6.55 -14.23 -0.04
C ILE A 44 -6.21 -13.74 -1.45
N ALA A 45 -6.78 -12.61 -1.82
CA ALA A 45 -6.41 -11.86 -3.01
C ALA A 45 -5.73 -10.53 -2.61
N ALA A 46 -4.53 -10.31 -3.11
CA ALA A 46 -3.89 -9.02 -3.08
C ALA A 46 -4.10 -8.38 -4.46
N LEU A 47 -5.13 -7.56 -4.58
CA LEU A 47 -5.49 -6.91 -5.83
C LEU A 47 -4.68 -5.61 -5.96
N ASN A 48 -3.94 -5.52 -7.05
CA ASN A 48 -3.32 -4.28 -7.46
C ASN A 48 -4.42 -3.32 -7.96
N GLU A 49 -4.47 -2.12 -7.42
CA GLU A 49 -5.46 -1.14 -7.86
C GLU A 49 -5.33 -0.86 -9.37
N PRO A 50 -6.48 -0.79 -10.09
CA PRO A 50 -6.45 -0.50 -11.51
C PRO A 50 -5.78 0.85 -11.76
N LYS A 51 -5.00 0.97 -12.85
CA LYS A 51 -4.21 2.12 -13.30
C LYS A 51 -4.90 3.50 -13.26
N ARG A 52 -6.19 3.55 -12.93
CA ARG A 52 -7.01 4.78 -12.84
C ARG A 52 -6.92 5.50 -11.50
N VAL A 53 -6.26 4.94 -10.49
CA VAL A 53 -6.11 5.57 -9.17
C VAL A 53 -4.64 5.90 -8.92
N LYS A 54 -4.01 6.67 -9.80
CA LYS A 54 -2.66 7.20 -9.60
C LYS A 54 -2.54 8.22 -8.46
N CYS A 55 -3.61 8.48 -7.73
CA CYS A 55 -3.74 9.68 -6.89
C CYS A 55 -3.64 9.40 -5.39
N GLY A 56 -3.02 8.31 -4.94
CA GLY A 56 -2.73 8.10 -3.53
C GLY A 56 -3.54 7.01 -2.82
N ALA A 57 -4.05 6.02 -3.56
CA ALA A 57 -4.46 4.76 -2.97
C ALA A 57 -3.23 3.85 -2.77
N PRO A 58 -3.20 3.01 -1.72
CA PRO A 58 -2.15 2.01 -1.55
C PRO A 58 -2.07 1.06 -2.75
N ASP A 59 -0.88 0.54 -3.02
CA ASP A 59 -0.62 -0.31 -4.19
C ASP A 59 -1.46 -1.58 -4.23
N PHE A 60 -1.79 -2.14 -3.05
CA PHE A 60 -2.61 -3.35 -2.97
C PHE A 60 -3.71 -3.23 -1.94
N ILE A 61 -4.88 -3.75 -2.31
CA ILE A 61 -5.96 -4.09 -1.38
C ILE A 61 -5.89 -5.60 -1.15
N VAL A 62 -5.73 -6.00 0.11
CA VAL A 62 -5.72 -7.40 0.52
C VAL A 62 -7.11 -7.77 1.02
N SER A 63 -7.74 -8.75 0.39
CA SER A 63 -9.10 -9.19 0.71
C SER A 63 -9.22 -10.70 0.79
N LYS A 64 -10.26 -11.16 1.52
CA LYS A 64 -10.73 -12.54 1.54
C LYS A 64 -12.18 -12.56 1.09
N GLY A 65 -12.42 -13.05 -0.13
CA GLY A 65 -13.68 -12.82 -0.82
C GLY A 65 -13.96 -11.31 -0.95
N ASP A 66 -15.14 -10.88 -0.55
CA ASP A 66 -15.55 -9.46 -0.61
C ASP A 66 -15.11 -8.63 0.62
N ILE A 67 -14.40 -9.24 1.57
CA ILE A 67 -14.00 -8.56 2.82
C ILE A 67 -12.58 -8.04 2.67
N VAL A 68 -12.43 -6.72 2.70
CA VAL A 68 -11.11 -6.07 2.78
C VAL A 68 -10.51 -6.29 4.16
N ILE A 69 -9.34 -6.94 4.19
CA ILE A 69 -8.58 -7.23 5.40
C ILE A 69 -7.60 -6.10 5.70
N GLY A 70 -6.90 -5.61 4.69
CA GLY A 70 -5.89 -4.58 4.85
C GLY A 70 -5.32 -4.08 3.53
N HIS A 71 -4.28 -3.27 3.63
CA HIS A 71 -3.67 -2.58 2.51
C HIS A 71 -2.14 -2.75 2.56
N VAL A 72 -1.51 -2.72 1.38
CA VAL A 72 -0.04 -2.73 1.28
C VAL A 72 0.39 -1.58 0.39
N GLU A 73 1.31 -0.78 0.88
CA GLU A 73 2.04 0.21 0.10
C GLU A 73 3.46 -0.31 -0.13
N ALA A 74 3.83 -0.47 -1.38
CA ALA A 74 5.15 -0.90 -1.79
C ALA A 74 5.97 0.29 -2.33
N LYS A 75 7.25 0.29 -2.07
CA LYS A 75 8.22 1.26 -2.59
C LYS A 75 9.31 0.54 -3.37
N ASP A 76 10.05 1.27 -4.18
CA ASP A 76 11.23 0.74 -4.83
C ASP A 76 12.21 0.15 -3.81
N LEU A 77 12.90 -0.94 -4.18
CA LEU A 77 13.83 -1.68 -3.31
C LEU A 77 14.87 -0.83 -2.60
N HIS A 78 15.33 0.25 -3.26
CA HIS A 78 16.36 1.14 -2.73
C HIS A 78 15.79 2.30 -1.89
N ILE A 79 14.47 2.40 -1.79
CA ILE A 79 13.83 3.42 -0.95
C ILE A 79 13.68 2.89 0.46
N GLY A 80 14.36 3.53 1.41
CA GLY A 80 14.17 3.22 2.82
C GLY A 80 12.76 3.61 3.28
N ILE A 81 12.02 2.66 3.86
CA ILE A 81 10.64 2.89 4.34
C ILE A 81 10.61 3.54 5.73
N ARG A 82 11.74 3.57 6.42
CA ARG A 82 11.88 4.16 7.76
C ARG A 82 12.56 5.51 7.67
N GLY A 83 12.04 6.48 8.41
CA GLY A 83 12.59 7.84 8.40
C GLY A 83 12.39 8.59 7.07
N MET A 84 11.36 8.24 6.31
CA MET A 84 10.99 8.95 5.09
C MET A 84 10.76 10.43 5.34
N LYS A 85 10.98 11.25 4.31
CA LYS A 85 10.86 12.72 4.35
C LYS A 85 9.86 13.20 3.28
N ASP A 86 9.46 14.45 3.41
CA ASP A 86 8.67 15.18 2.42
C ASP A 86 7.39 14.44 1.97
N ALA A 87 7.17 14.33 0.68
CA ALA A 87 5.98 13.73 0.09
C ALA A 87 5.74 12.28 0.54
N ASN A 88 6.80 11.47 0.65
CA ASN A 88 6.69 10.07 1.08
C ASN A 88 6.25 9.97 2.55
N LYS A 89 6.78 10.83 3.42
CA LYS A 89 6.33 10.90 4.82
C LYS A 89 4.88 11.34 4.91
N ASN A 90 4.49 12.37 4.18
CA ASN A 90 3.12 12.86 4.17
C ASN A 90 2.14 11.79 3.67
N GLN A 91 2.51 11.02 2.66
CA GLN A 91 1.72 9.88 2.18
C GLN A 91 1.58 8.80 3.27
N GLN A 92 2.69 8.42 3.92
CA GLN A 92 2.68 7.42 4.99
C GLN A 92 1.79 7.86 6.16
N ASP A 93 1.89 9.13 6.58
CA ASP A 93 1.09 9.66 7.68
C ASP A 93 -0.42 9.65 7.34
N ARG A 94 -0.80 9.99 6.10
CA ARG A 94 -2.20 9.91 5.63
C ARG A 94 -2.72 8.47 5.63
N TYR A 95 -1.95 7.53 5.11
CA TYR A 95 -2.36 6.12 5.08
C TYR A 95 -2.48 5.54 6.49
N ARG A 96 -1.57 5.85 7.39
CA ARG A 96 -1.65 5.45 8.80
C ARG A 96 -2.88 6.01 9.49
N ALA A 97 -3.29 7.24 9.18
CA ALA A 97 -4.49 7.85 9.75
C ALA A 97 -5.79 7.26 9.19
N ALA A 98 -5.79 6.78 7.94
CA ALA A 98 -6.99 6.34 7.23
C ALA A 98 -7.22 4.82 7.26
N LEU A 99 -6.14 4.03 7.37
CA LEU A 99 -6.16 2.58 7.15
C LEU A 99 -5.83 1.85 8.45
N SER A 100 -6.75 0.98 8.89
CA SER A 100 -6.63 0.30 10.18
C SER A 100 -5.66 -0.88 10.17
N ASN A 101 -5.37 -1.47 9.01
CA ASN A 101 -4.44 -2.58 8.85
C ASN A 101 -3.61 -2.32 7.58
N LEU A 102 -2.36 -1.91 7.78
CA LEU A 102 -1.50 -1.42 6.71
C LEU A 102 -0.11 -2.02 6.81
N ILE A 103 0.42 -2.49 5.68
CA ILE A 103 1.83 -2.81 5.51
C ILE A 103 2.48 -1.72 4.66
N TYR A 104 3.63 -1.23 5.10
CA TYR A 104 4.56 -0.44 4.31
C TYR A 104 5.82 -1.27 4.04
N THR A 105 6.24 -1.39 2.78
CA THR A 105 7.37 -2.26 2.43
C THR A 105 8.10 -1.73 1.20
N ASN A 106 9.38 -2.09 1.05
CA ASN A 106 10.12 -2.02 -0.20
C ASN A 106 10.47 -3.41 -0.74
N GLY A 107 9.82 -4.46 -0.21
CA GLY A 107 10.11 -5.85 -0.54
C GLY A 107 11.22 -6.48 0.31
N LEU A 108 12.10 -5.69 0.92
CA LEU A 108 13.19 -6.14 1.80
C LEU A 108 12.93 -5.78 3.27
N ASP A 109 12.48 -4.55 3.49
CA ASP A 109 12.02 -4.02 4.77
C ASP A 109 10.50 -4.04 4.83
N TRP A 110 9.94 -4.38 5.98
CA TRP A 110 8.52 -4.51 6.22
C TRP A 110 8.15 -3.87 7.55
N ASP A 111 7.24 -2.92 7.51
CA ASP A 111 6.65 -2.26 8.67
C ASP A 111 5.14 -2.51 8.69
N PHE A 112 4.64 -3.01 9.81
CA PHE A 112 3.23 -3.34 10.02
C PHE A 112 2.59 -2.30 10.93
N TYR A 113 1.49 -1.72 10.46
CA TYR A 113 0.75 -0.69 11.20
C TYR A 113 -0.65 -1.17 11.52
N ARG A 114 -1.11 -0.87 12.72
CA ARG A 114 -2.47 -1.11 13.17
C ARG A 114 -3.06 0.15 13.77
N ASP A 115 -4.20 0.60 13.22
CA ASP A 115 -4.88 1.83 13.63
C ASP A 115 -3.94 3.06 13.72
N GLY A 116 -2.95 3.10 12.84
CA GLY A 116 -1.95 4.15 12.74
C GLY A 116 -0.65 3.90 13.53
N ASP A 117 -0.62 2.94 14.44
CA ASP A 117 0.57 2.62 15.25
C ASP A 117 1.44 1.54 14.60
N LEU A 118 2.74 1.72 14.67
CA LEU A 118 3.71 0.70 14.25
C LEU A 118 3.70 -0.45 15.26
N VAL A 119 3.27 -1.64 14.83
CA VAL A 119 3.16 -2.81 15.70
C VAL A 119 4.31 -3.80 15.53
N ALA A 120 4.91 -3.85 14.35
CA ALA A 120 6.06 -4.71 14.08
C ALA A 120 6.89 -4.20 12.91
N SER A 121 8.17 -4.56 12.91
CA SER A 121 9.10 -4.30 11.82
C SER A 121 10.03 -5.49 11.62
N VAL A 122 10.31 -5.86 10.37
CA VAL A 122 11.29 -6.89 10.05
C VAL A 122 12.00 -6.55 8.74
N SER A 123 13.27 -6.92 8.62
CA SER A 123 14.06 -6.82 7.39
C SER A 123 14.52 -8.22 6.98
N ILE A 124 14.13 -8.68 5.78
CA ILE A 124 14.44 -10.04 5.28
C ILE A 124 15.63 -10.08 4.33
N ALA A 125 16.14 -8.94 3.96
CA ALA A 125 17.37 -8.82 3.19
C ALA A 125 17.97 -7.42 3.37
N ASP A 126 19.29 -7.32 3.14
CA ASP A 126 19.99 -6.04 3.00
C ASP A 126 20.16 -5.70 1.52
N PHE A 127 20.21 -4.42 1.22
CA PHE A 127 20.54 -3.92 -0.11
C PHE A 127 21.94 -3.31 -0.11
N ILE A 128 22.96 -4.19 -0.19
CA ILE A 128 24.39 -3.82 -0.20
C ILE A 128 25.02 -4.49 -1.43
N MET A 129 25.36 -3.72 -2.47
CA MET A 129 25.86 -4.29 -3.75
C MET A 129 24.94 -5.38 -4.33
N GLY A 130 23.62 -5.21 -4.18
CA GLY A 130 22.57 -6.17 -4.51
C GLY A 130 21.84 -6.70 -3.28
N ILE A 131 20.87 -7.57 -3.52
CA ILE A 131 20.00 -8.12 -2.47
C ILE A 131 20.73 -9.24 -1.73
N GLN A 132 20.98 -9.06 -0.44
CA GLN A 132 21.61 -10.03 0.46
C GLN A 132 20.54 -10.60 1.42
N PRO A 133 20.01 -11.82 1.17
CA PRO A 133 18.96 -12.42 1.98
C PRO A 133 19.36 -12.65 3.44
N ARG A 134 18.39 -12.54 4.35
CA ARG A 134 18.48 -12.88 5.78
C ARG A 134 17.49 -14.00 6.12
N PRO A 135 17.84 -15.27 5.86
CA PRO A 135 16.92 -16.40 6.04
C PRO A 135 16.45 -16.61 7.48
N ASP A 136 17.22 -16.16 8.45
CA ASP A 136 16.90 -16.18 9.89
C ASP A 136 15.69 -15.30 10.25
N HIS A 137 15.30 -14.37 9.38
CA HIS A 137 14.12 -13.52 9.57
C HIS A 137 12.87 -13.98 8.80
N TYR A 138 12.96 -15.05 8.00
CA TYR A 138 11.85 -15.49 7.14
C TYR A 138 10.64 -15.95 7.93
N ASP A 139 10.84 -16.77 8.95
CA ASP A 139 9.75 -17.23 9.81
C ASP A 139 9.08 -16.05 10.53
N THR A 140 9.85 -15.05 10.92
CA THR A 140 9.30 -13.83 11.54
C THR A 140 8.39 -13.10 10.56
N LEU A 141 8.82 -12.87 9.32
CA LEU A 141 7.98 -12.22 8.32
C LEU A 141 6.74 -13.06 8.01
N GLU A 142 6.88 -14.37 7.82
CA GLU A 142 5.75 -15.24 7.53
C GLU A 142 4.69 -15.18 8.64
N ASN A 143 5.09 -15.24 9.90
CA ASN A 143 4.18 -15.13 11.03
C ASN A 143 3.48 -13.75 11.06
N LEU A 144 4.20 -12.65 10.84
CA LEU A 144 3.62 -11.32 10.80
C LEU A 144 2.61 -11.16 9.64
N LEU A 145 2.90 -11.75 8.47
CA LEU A 145 1.97 -11.75 7.35
C LEU A 145 0.72 -12.60 7.64
N ARG A 146 0.88 -13.75 8.30
CA ARG A 146 -0.27 -14.58 8.75
C ARG A 146 -1.12 -13.83 9.77
N ASP A 147 -0.52 -13.12 10.71
CA ASP A 147 -1.23 -12.26 11.65
C ASP A 147 -1.95 -11.11 10.94
N PHE A 148 -1.35 -10.52 9.90
CA PHE A 148 -1.96 -9.49 9.09
C PHE A 148 -3.21 -9.99 8.36
N ILE A 149 -3.15 -11.15 7.71
CA ILE A 149 -4.29 -11.72 6.97
C ILE A 149 -5.35 -12.35 7.89
N ALA A 150 -5.00 -12.74 9.11
CA ALA A 150 -5.95 -13.23 10.11
C ALA A 150 -6.79 -12.12 10.76
N GLN A 151 -6.46 -10.85 10.46
CA GLN A 151 -7.13 -9.71 11.06
C GLN A 151 -8.61 -9.67 10.64
N ARG A 152 -9.47 -9.61 11.63
CA ARG A 152 -10.90 -9.38 11.41
C ARG A 152 -11.18 -7.88 11.42
N PRO A 153 -12.11 -7.39 10.56
CA PRO A 153 -12.56 -6.01 10.65
C PRO A 153 -13.03 -5.71 12.08
N GLN A 154 -12.48 -4.66 12.67
CA GLN A 154 -12.87 -4.28 14.02
C GLN A 154 -14.29 -3.73 14.02
N THR A 155 -15.11 -4.18 14.96
CA THR A 155 -16.43 -3.60 15.20
C THR A 155 -16.24 -2.21 15.81
N ILE A 156 -16.75 -1.18 15.15
CA ILE A 156 -16.74 0.19 15.66
C ILE A 156 -17.78 0.27 16.79
N THR A 157 -17.31 0.53 18.00
CA THR A 157 -18.16 0.48 19.20
C THR A 157 -18.53 1.86 19.72
N SER A 158 -17.91 2.94 19.20
CA SER A 158 -18.24 4.29 19.67
C SER A 158 -18.43 5.28 18.50
N PRO A 159 -19.36 6.26 18.66
CA PRO A 159 -19.56 7.33 17.67
C PRO A 159 -18.27 8.14 17.41
N LYS A 160 -17.46 8.36 18.44
CA LYS A 160 -16.18 9.08 18.32
C LYS A 160 -15.20 8.33 17.44
N GLU A 161 -15.06 7.02 17.64
CA GLU A 161 -14.20 6.16 16.81
C GLU A 161 -14.68 6.16 15.36
N LEU A 162 -15.98 6.00 15.14
CA LEU A 162 -16.59 6.08 13.81
C LEU A 162 -16.23 7.42 13.13
N ALA A 163 -16.46 8.53 13.82
CA ALA A 163 -16.17 9.86 13.29
C ALA A 163 -14.69 10.03 12.95
N THR A 164 -13.78 9.55 13.79
CA THR A 164 -12.33 9.61 13.55
C THR A 164 -11.94 8.81 12.30
N ARG A 165 -12.44 7.58 12.16
CA ARG A 165 -12.16 6.72 11.00
C ARG A 165 -12.78 7.28 9.71
N MET A 166 -14.00 7.83 9.80
CA MET A 166 -14.63 8.49 8.66
C MET A 166 -13.87 9.74 8.23
N ALA A 167 -13.41 10.57 9.17
CA ALA A 167 -12.60 11.75 8.87
C ALA A 167 -11.28 11.37 8.18
N GLY A 168 -10.59 10.33 8.65
CA GLY A 168 -9.36 9.82 8.01
C GLY A 168 -9.61 9.38 6.56
N LYS A 169 -10.68 8.61 6.32
CA LYS A 169 -11.05 8.17 4.97
C LYS A 169 -11.49 9.33 4.07
N ALA A 170 -12.26 10.28 4.61
CA ALA A 170 -12.69 11.46 3.86
C ALA A 170 -11.48 12.32 3.43
N ASN A 171 -10.51 12.51 4.32
CA ASN A 171 -9.27 13.22 3.97
C ASN A 171 -8.47 12.49 2.89
N LEU A 172 -8.38 11.15 2.97
CA LEU A 172 -7.72 10.37 1.92
C LEU A 172 -8.43 10.53 0.57
N ILE A 173 -9.76 10.45 0.54
CA ILE A 173 -10.57 10.65 -0.67
C ILE A 173 -10.37 12.07 -1.21
N LYS A 174 -10.44 13.09 -0.34
CA LYS A 174 -10.20 14.49 -0.72
C LYS A 174 -8.82 14.65 -1.39
N ASP A 175 -7.77 14.08 -0.81
CA ASP A 175 -6.41 14.15 -1.36
C ASP A 175 -6.31 13.45 -2.72
N VAL A 176 -6.94 12.28 -2.86
CA VAL A 176 -7.01 11.54 -4.13
C VAL A 176 -7.68 12.38 -5.20
N LEU A 177 -8.89 12.87 -4.93
CA LEU A 177 -9.65 13.70 -5.88
C LEU A 177 -8.88 14.97 -6.25
N GLY A 178 -8.31 15.68 -5.26
CA GLY A 178 -7.55 16.90 -5.49
C GLY A 178 -6.27 16.67 -6.32
N ASN A 179 -5.62 15.52 -6.17
CA ASN A 179 -4.46 15.15 -6.99
C ASN A 179 -4.91 14.83 -8.43
N THR A 180 -5.96 14.02 -8.60
CA THR A 180 -6.51 13.70 -9.92
C THR A 180 -6.86 14.98 -10.70
N LEU A 181 -7.54 15.92 -10.06
CA LEU A 181 -7.91 17.18 -10.71
C LEU A 181 -6.71 18.06 -11.06
N ARG A 182 -5.62 18.02 -10.28
CA ARG A 182 -4.38 18.76 -10.59
C ARG A 182 -3.58 18.13 -11.73
N GLU A 183 -3.58 16.81 -11.83
CA GLU A 183 -2.81 16.09 -12.84
C GLU A 183 -3.54 15.98 -14.18
N ASP A 184 -4.86 16.13 -14.19
CA ASP A 184 -5.71 16.02 -15.38
C ASP A 184 -6.09 17.38 -15.97
N ALA A 185 -5.07 18.14 -16.35
CA ALA A 185 -5.26 19.45 -16.98
C ALA A 185 -6.01 19.39 -18.33
N ASP A 186 -5.99 18.24 -18.99
CA ASP A 186 -6.58 18.03 -20.32
C ASP A 186 -8.00 17.46 -20.27
N LEU A 187 -8.64 17.42 -19.10
CA LEU A 187 -10.02 16.92 -18.92
C LEU A 187 -10.22 15.48 -19.43
N GLN A 188 -9.25 14.61 -19.22
CA GLN A 188 -9.31 13.22 -19.67
C GLN A 188 -10.17 12.33 -18.77
N THR A 189 -10.40 12.73 -17.52
CA THR A 189 -11.25 11.99 -16.59
C THR A 189 -12.64 12.60 -16.47
N GLU A 190 -13.63 11.76 -16.23
CA GLU A 190 -15.01 12.21 -15.97
C GLU A 190 -15.08 13.16 -14.77
N LEU A 191 -14.24 12.95 -13.75
CA LEU A 191 -14.15 13.82 -12.58
C LEU A 191 -13.73 15.25 -12.95
N ALA A 192 -12.71 15.41 -13.79
CA ALA A 192 -12.25 16.72 -14.25
C ALA A 192 -13.30 17.42 -15.10
N VAL A 193 -14.01 16.68 -15.97
CA VAL A 193 -15.14 17.20 -16.74
C VAL A 193 -16.26 17.72 -15.84
N GLN A 194 -16.64 16.93 -14.82
CA GLN A 194 -17.66 17.33 -13.84
C GLN A 194 -17.25 18.55 -13.03
N TYR A 195 -15.99 18.60 -12.55
CA TYR A 195 -15.46 19.75 -11.83
C TYR A 195 -15.53 21.04 -12.66
N HIS A 196 -15.11 20.98 -13.94
CA HIS A 196 -15.18 22.14 -14.83
C HIS A 196 -16.61 22.57 -15.09
N ALA A 197 -17.52 21.62 -15.37
CA ALA A 197 -18.94 21.92 -15.55
C ALA A 197 -19.55 22.57 -14.29
N PHE A 198 -19.17 22.10 -13.11
CA PHE A 198 -19.62 22.66 -11.85
C PHE A 198 -19.09 24.08 -11.64
N LYS A 199 -17.80 24.30 -11.90
CA LYS A 199 -17.17 25.63 -11.81
C LYS A 199 -17.80 26.65 -12.77
N GLU A 200 -18.06 26.26 -13.99
CA GLU A 200 -18.62 27.15 -15.01
C GLU A 200 -20.10 27.53 -14.73
N ASN A 201 -20.88 26.60 -14.18
CA ASN A 201 -22.33 26.74 -14.11
C ASN A 201 -22.86 27.15 -12.74
N LEU A 202 -22.09 26.88 -11.64
CA LEU A 202 -22.60 27.02 -10.28
C LEU A 202 -21.77 27.95 -9.39
N ILE A 203 -20.44 27.81 -9.36
CA ILE A 203 -19.58 28.57 -8.46
C ILE A 203 -18.28 28.93 -9.18
N HIS A 204 -18.12 30.19 -9.55
CA HIS A 204 -16.96 30.66 -10.33
C HIS A 204 -15.63 30.64 -9.56
N ASP A 205 -15.66 30.68 -8.23
CA ASP A 205 -14.47 30.79 -7.38
C ASP A 205 -14.06 29.48 -6.70
N ILE A 206 -14.67 28.34 -7.07
CA ILE A 206 -14.35 27.04 -6.47
C ILE A 206 -12.99 26.54 -6.96
N THR A 207 -12.17 26.05 -6.04
CA THR A 207 -10.90 25.40 -6.37
C THR A 207 -11.06 23.89 -6.36
N ALA A 208 -10.05 23.17 -6.90
CA ALA A 208 -10.01 21.70 -6.84
C ALA A 208 -9.93 21.14 -5.39
N GLN A 209 -9.60 22.00 -4.41
CA GLN A 209 -9.60 21.62 -3.00
C GLN A 209 -10.97 21.79 -2.34
N ASP A 210 -11.81 22.65 -2.89
CA ASP A 210 -13.15 22.95 -2.40
C ASP A 210 -14.21 22.04 -3.01
N PHE A 211 -13.91 21.45 -4.18
CA PHE A 211 -14.75 20.49 -4.88
C PHE A 211 -14.67 19.10 -4.27
#